data_fb50961ee9fbcb5c15961c1e7ac5f7e2
#
_entry.id   fb50961ee9fbcb5c15961c1e7ac5f7e2
#
_cell.length_a   1.000
_cell.length_b   1.000
_cell.length_c   1.000
_cell.angle_alpha   90.00
_cell.angle_beta   90.00
_cell.angle_gamma   90.00
#
_symmetry.space_group_name_H-M   'P 1'
#
loop_
_entity.id
_entity.type
_entity.pdbx_description
1 polymer ?
#
loop_
_entity_poly.entity_id
_entity_poly.type
_entity_poly.pdbx_seq_one_letter_code
_entity_poly.pdbx_strand_id
1 'polypeptide(L)'
;MKKFLLSLLLLLPLAFSAQAQQKIGIVNTAAVMEALPDVKAATTKIQDLAKQYDSEIKRMQDEMKTKLEAYQKEEATMTEVIKKRRQQELQEMEARTQNSYQMMQEEIQKEQEKLMAPIRTKVTTAISKVCEAQGCAYIFESGTLLATGSTALDLTQAVKDALGIKATSAAATSTTKPAPKK
;
A
#
# COMPACT_ATOMS: atom_id res chain seq x y z
N MET A 1 -5.52 -2.71 -73.77
CA MET A 1 -6.30 -2.50 -72.54
C MET A 1 -6.25 -3.68 -71.55
N LYS A 2 -5.88 -4.90 -71.94
CA LYS A 2 -5.79 -6.06 -71.01
C LYS A 2 -4.50 -6.14 -70.19
N LYS A 3 -3.45 -5.41 -70.55
CA LYS A 3 -2.15 -5.41 -69.84
C LYS A 3 -2.07 -4.43 -68.66
N PHE A 4 -2.97 -3.42 -68.61
CA PHE A 4 -3.03 -2.45 -67.49
C PHE A 4 -3.81 -2.98 -66.28
N LEU A 5 -4.73 -3.92 -66.48
CA LEU A 5 -5.50 -4.54 -65.36
C LEU A 5 -4.68 -5.54 -64.55
N LEU A 6 -3.64 -6.13 -65.15
CA LEU A 6 -2.77 -7.10 -64.46
C LEU A 6 -1.75 -6.45 -63.53
N SER A 7 -1.40 -5.17 -63.80
CA SER A 7 -0.45 -4.41 -63.00
C SER A 7 -1.08 -3.87 -61.68
N LEU A 8 -2.39 -3.67 -61.66
CA LEU A 8 -3.11 -3.14 -60.49
C LEU A 8 -3.38 -4.24 -59.45
N LEU A 9 -3.36 -5.52 -59.85
CA LEU A 9 -3.60 -6.65 -58.96
C LEU A 9 -2.37 -7.06 -58.12
N LEU A 10 -1.15 -6.55 -58.47
CA LEU A 10 0.11 -6.87 -57.77
C LEU A 10 0.44 -5.95 -56.63
N LEU A 11 -0.30 -4.83 -56.45
CA LEU A 11 -0.07 -3.81 -55.41
C LEU A 11 -0.94 -4.01 -54.15
N LEU A 12 -1.82 -5.02 -54.12
CA LEU A 12 -2.75 -5.21 -53.01
C LEU A 12 -2.26 -5.98 -51.77
N PRO A 13 -1.14 -6.73 -51.78
CA PRO A 13 -0.75 -7.50 -50.57
C PRO A 13 0.13 -6.76 -49.57
N LEU A 14 0.55 -5.49 -49.80
CA LEU A 14 1.46 -4.80 -48.90
C LEU A 14 0.78 -4.01 -47.78
N ALA A 15 -0.55 -3.95 -47.74
CA ALA A 15 -1.30 -3.17 -46.75
C ALA A 15 -1.69 -3.97 -45.50
N PHE A 16 -1.38 -5.24 -45.38
CA PHE A 16 -1.88 -6.11 -44.28
C PHE A 16 -0.88 -6.44 -43.17
N SER A 17 0.29 -5.79 -43.11
CA SER A 17 1.34 -6.15 -42.13
C SER A 17 1.53 -5.16 -41.01
N ALA A 18 0.69 -4.14 -40.84
CA ALA A 18 0.71 -3.31 -39.63
C ALA A 18 -0.15 -3.97 -38.54
N GLN A 19 0.23 -5.18 -38.13
CA GLN A 19 -0.21 -5.66 -36.82
C GLN A 19 0.45 -4.73 -35.80
N ALA A 20 -0.32 -3.77 -35.32
CA ALA A 20 0.10 -2.94 -34.19
C ALA A 20 0.36 -3.89 -33.00
N GLN A 21 1.63 -4.24 -32.82
CA GLN A 21 2.06 -5.03 -31.68
C GLN A 21 1.67 -4.25 -30.43
N GLN A 22 0.65 -4.71 -29.74
CA GLN A 22 0.16 -4.06 -28.53
C GLN A 22 1.28 -4.02 -27.50
N LYS A 23 1.72 -2.83 -27.16
CA LYS A 23 2.72 -2.67 -26.12
C LYS A 23 2.10 -2.98 -24.76
N ILE A 24 2.77 -3.82 -24.02
CA ILE A 24 2.41 -4.19 -22.64
C ILE A 24 3.45 -3.55 -21.73
N GLY A 25 2.96 -2.75 -20.80
CA GLY A 25 3.78 -2.17 -19.74
C GLY A 25 3.75 -2.99 -18.46
N ILE A 26 4.76 -2.82 -17.66
CA ILE A 26 4.88 -3.44 -16.33
C ILE A 26 5.18 -2.31 -15.33
N VAL A 27 4.55 -2.34 -14.17
CA VAL A 27 4.80 -1.40 -13.08
C VAL A 27 4.94 -2.14 -11.77
N ASN A 28 5.92 -1.79 -10.96
CA ASN A 28 6.02 -2.20 -9.56
C ASN A 28 5.35 -1.13 -8.69
N THR A 29 4.06 -1.31 -8.41
CA THR A 29 3.30 -0.36 -7.60
C THR A 29 3.80 -0.27 -6.17
N ALA A 30 4.30 -1.37 -5.60
CA ALA A 30 4.90 -1.37 -4.27
C ALA A 30 6.12 -0.44 -4.20
N ALA A 31 7.02 -0.54 -5.17
CA ALA A 31 8.20 0.34 -5.26
C ALA A 31 7.83 1.81 -5.54
N VAL A 32 6.71 2.07 -6.22
CA VAL A 32 6.18 3.43 -6.41
C VAL A 32 5.64 3.98 -5.10
N MET A 33 4.79 3.19 -4.40
CA MET A 33 4.19 3.57 -3.13
C MET A 33 5.25 3.84 -2.04
N GLU A 34 6.25 2.97 -1.92
CA GLU A 34 7.34 3.13 -0.95
C GLU A 34 8.14 4.42 -1.15
N ALA A 35 8.31 4.83 -2.40
CA ALA A 35 9.04 6.05 -2.76
C ALA A 35 8.24 7.34 -2.53
N LEU A 36 6.90 7.25 -2.33
CA LEU A 36 6.02 8.41 -2.19
C LEU A 36 6.15 9.07 -0.81
N PRO A 37 6.44 10.38 -0.74
CA PRO A 37 6.42 11.13 0.53
C PRO A 37 5.06 11.07 1.24
N ASP A 38 3.97 11.06 0.46
CA ASP A 38 2.59 11.00 0.97
C ASP A 38 2.36 9.70 1.79
N VAL A 39 2.91 8.56 1.34
CA VAL A 39 2.84 7.28 2.06
C VAL A 39 3.61 7.36 3.38
N LYS A 40 4.80 7.93 3.38
CA LYS A 40 5.59 8.12 4.61
C LYS A 40 4.84 8.99 5.61
N ALA A 41 4.26 10.10 5.16
CA ALA A 41 3.48 11.00 6.00
C ALA A 41 2.22 10.29 6.57
N ALA A 42 1.51 9.50 5.74
CA ALA A 42 0.37 8.71 6.18
C ALA A 42 0.78 7.67 7.23
N THR A 43 1.87 6.94 6.98
CA THR A 43 2.40 5.94 7.93
C THR A 43 2.77 6.58 9.26
N THR A 44 3.44 7.73 9.25
CA THR A 44 3.80 8.46 10.49
C THR A 44 2.54 8.83 11.27
N LYS A 45 1.52 9.39 10.60
CA LYS A 45 0.26 9.73 11.27
C LYS A 45 -0.43 8.53 11.92
N ILE A 46 -0.45 7.39 11.23
CA ILE A 46 -1.04 6.16 11.77
C ILE A 46 -0.24 5.66 12.96
N GLN A 47 1.10 5.70 12.89
CA GLN A 47 1.97 5.31 14.00
C GLN A 47 1.77 6.23 15.22
N ASP A 48 1.64 7.52 15.02
CA ASP A 48 1.43 8.48 16.11
C ASP A 48 0.05 8.28 16.73
N LEU A 49 -0.99 8.03 15.93
CA LEU A 49 -2.33 7.69 16.42
C LEU A 49 -2.29 6.38 17.24
N ALA A 50 -1.61 5.34 16.73
CA ALA A 50 -1.46 4.08 17.46
C ALA A 50 -0.77 4.28 18.82
N LYS A 51 0.31 5.07 18.87
CA LYS A 51 1.01 5.41 20.15
C LYS A 51 0.11 6.15 21.13
N GLN A 52 -0.73 7.08 20.64
CA GLN A 52 -1.68 7.79 21.51
C GLN A 52 -2.68 6.81 22.14
N TYR A 53 -3.25 5.91 21.33
CA TYR A 53 -4.17 4.89 21.83
C TYR A 53 -3.50 3.89 22.78
N ASP A 54 -2.29 3.42 22.45
CA ASP A 54 -1.52 2.54 23.35
C ASP A 54 -1.28 3.20 24.72
N SER A 55 -0.96 4.49 24.73
CA SER A 55 -0.78 5.25 25.97
C SER A 55 -2.08 5.36 26.76
N GLU A 56 -3.21 5.56 26.09
CA GLU A 56 -4.52 5.65 26.75
C GLU A 56 -4.94 4.30 27.34
N ILE A 57 -4.80 3.21 26.58
CA ILE A 57 -5.08 1.85 27.05
C ILE A 57 -4.20 1.51 28.26
N LYS A 58 -2.92 1.84 28.20
CA LYS A 58 -2.00 1.64 29.33
C LYS A 58 -2.45 2.41 30.56
N ARG A 59 -2.84 3.66 30.41
CA ARG A 59 -3.37 4.48 31.53
C ARG A 59 -4.61 3.82 32.16
N MET A 60 -5.54 3.30 31.35
CA MET A 60 -6.73 2.61 31.84
C MET A 60 -6.37 1.34 32.61
N GLN A 61 -5.39 0.56 32.10
CA GLN A 61 -4.89 -0.66 32.75
C GLN A 61 -4.19 -0.34 34.08
N ASP A 62 -3.36 0.70 34.13
CA ASP A 62 -2.67 1.13 35.35
C ASP A 62 -3.66 1.63 36.41
N GLU A 63 -4.72 2.35 36.00
CA GLU A 63 -5.81 2.77 36.87
C GLU A 63 -6.58 1.56 37.45
N MET A 64 -6.92 0.60 36.59
CA MET A 64 -7.61 -0.63 37.02
C MET A 64 -6.73 -1.42 38.01
N LYS A 65 -5.43 -1.56 37.72
CA LYS A 65 -4.48 -2.21 38.61
C LYS A 65 -4.40 -1.54 39.99
N THR A 66 -4.33 -0.21 40.02
CA THR A 66 -4.28 0.56 41.27
C THR A 66 -5.55 0.33 42.09
N LYS A 67 -6.72 0.34 41.46
CA LYS A 67 -7.99 0.07 42.14
C LYS A 67 -8.12 -1.36 42.64
N LEU A 68 -7.62 -2.33 41.89
CA LEU A 68 -7.58 -3.73 42.29
C LEU A 68 -6.67 -3.93 43.51
N GLU A 69 -5.49 -3.32 43.51
CA GLU A 69 -4.57 -3.37 44.66
C GLU A 69 -5.18 -2.72 45.92
N ALA A 70 -5.85 -1.59 45.77
CA ALA A 70 -6.57 -0.94 46.86
C ALA A 70 -7.71 -1.83 47.38
N TYR A 71 -8.51 -2.43 46.49
CA TYR A 71 -9.55 -3.39 46.88
C TYR A 71 -8.99 -4.54 47.69
N GLN A 72 -7.91 -5.19 47.23
CA GLN A 72 -7.28 -6.33 47.91
C GLN A 72 -6.78 -5.97 49.32
N LYS A 73 -6.20 -4.78 49.49
CA LYS A 73 -5.69 -4.31 50.80
C LYS A 73 -6.79 -4.04 51.81
N GLU A 74 -7.92 -3.53 51.37
CA GLU A 74 -9.00 -3.06 52.21
C GLU A 74 -10.15 -4.04 52.35
N GLU A 75 -10.18 -5.14 51.57
CA GLU A 75 -11.28 -6.09 51.46
C GLU A 75 -11.74 -6.63 52.81
N ALA A 76 -10.78 -6.96 53.72
CA ALA A 76 -11.10 -7.50 55.05
C ALA A 76 -11.87 -6.55 55.95
N THR A 77 -11.78 -5.26 55.68
CA THR A 77 -12.41 -4.17 56.51
C THR A 77 -13.67 -3.60 55.84
N MET A 78 -13.95 -3.97 54.59
CA MET A 78 -15.08 -3.47 53.83
C MET A 78 -16.41 -4.19 54.24
N THR A 79 -17.50 -3.43 54.23
CA THR A 79 -18.87 -4.02 54.29
C THR A 79 -19.17 -4.72 52.96
N GLU A 80 -20.08 -5.70 52.99
CA GLU A 80 -20.50 -6.44 51.81
C GLU A 80 -21.04 -5.54 50.67
N VAL A 81 -21.70 -4.45 51.01
CA VAL A 81 -22.22 -3.48 50.05
C VAL A 81 -21.04 -2.77 49.32
N ILE A 82 -20.00 -2.39 50.07
CA ILE A 82 -18.82 -1.72 49.50
C ILE A 82 -18.03 -2.70 48.65
N LYS A 83 -17.85 -3.96 49.10
CA LYS A 83 -17.18 -4.99 48.31
C LYS A 83 -17.86 -5.19 46.96
N LYS A 84 -19.17 -5.39 46.96
CA LYS A 84 -19.96 -5.56 45.73
C LYS A 84 -19.84 -4.38 44.77
N ARG A 85 -19.89 -3.16 45.30
CA ARG A 85 -19.72 -1.94 44.50
C ARG A 85 -18.32 -1.87 43.88
N ARG A 86 -17.27 -2.17 44.62
CA ARG A 86 -15.89 -2.17 44.11
C ARG A 86 -15.65 -3.24 43.06
N GLN A 87 -16.20 -4.43 43.26
CA GLN A 87 -16.14 -5.50 42.26
C GLN A 87 -16.85 -5.09 40.97
N GLN A 88 -18.02 -4.47 41.07
CA GLN A 88 -18.75 -3.96 39.91
C GLN A 88 -17.95 -2.89 39.15
N GLU A 89 -17.33 -1.95 39.89
CA GLU A 89 -16.47 -0.92 39.29
C GLU A 89 -15.31 -1.52 38.52
N LEU A 90 -14.64 -2.54 39.07
CA LEU A 90 -13.54 -3.24 38.40
C LEU A 90 -14.00 -3.95 37.12
N GLN A 91 -15.17 -4.63 37.16
CA GLN A 91 -15.76 -5.26 35.97
C GLN A 91 -16.12 -4.24 34.90
N GLU A 92 -16.68 -3.09 35.27
CA GLU A 92 -17.00 -2.01 34.34
C GLU A 92 -15.72 -1.42 33.69
N MET A 93 -14.65 -1.29 34.48
CA MET A 93 -13.35 -0.80 33.97
C MET A 93 -12.72 -1.80 32.99
N GLU A 94 -12.80 -3.10 33.29
CA GLU A 94 -12.34 -4.15 32.38
C GLU A 94 -13.11 -4.11 31.05
N ALA A 95 -14.44 -4.09 31.12
CA ALA A 95 -15.30 -4.00 29.94
C ALA A 95 -15.02 -2.73 29.12
N ARG A 96 -14.82 -1.58 29.78
CA ARG A 96 -14.46 -0.33 29.14
C ARG A 96 -13.11 -0.44 28.42
N THR A 97 -12.10 -1.03 29.06
CA THR A 97 -10.76 -1.20 28.46
C THR A 97 -10.84 -2.11 27.23
N GLN A 98 -11.59 -3.20 27.29
CA GLN A 98 -11.77 -4.09 26.14
C GLN A 98 -12.50 -3.38 24.97
N ASN A 99 -13.57 -2.64 25.26
CA ASN A 99 -14.27 -1.87 24.24
C ASN A 99 -13.38 -0.78 23.63
N SER A 100 -12.59 -0.08 24.45
CA SER A 100 -11.65 0.94 23.95
C SER A 100 -10.60 0.33 23.04
N TYR A 101 -10.10 -0.87 23.32
CA TYR A 101 -9.18 -1.58 22.48
C TYR A 101 -9.79 -1.92 21.10
N GLN A 102 -11.03 -2.39 21.06
CA GLN A 102 -11.72 -2.67 19.79
C GLN A 102 -11.94 -1.38 18.98
N MET A 103 -12.45 -0.34 19.62
CA MET A 103 -12.64 0.97 18.98
C MET A 103 -11.34 1.54 18.42
N MET A 104 -10.23 1.39 19.14
CA MET A 104 -8.89 1.79 18.69
C MET A 104 -8.51 1.08 17.38
N GLN A 105 -8.69 -0.24 17.30
CA GLN A 105 -8.37 -1.00 16.10
C GLN A 105 -9.22 -0.56 14.90
N GLU A 106 -10.51 -0.36 15.11
CA GLU A 106 -11.41 0.13 14.06
C GLU A 106 -11.02 1.53 13.57
N GLU A 107 -10.69 2.43 14.48
CA GLU A 107 -10.34 3.81 14.13
C GLU A 107 -8.98 3.88 13.40
N ILE A 108 -7.99 3.05 13.80
CA ILE A 108 -6.71 2.93 13.08
C ILE A 108 -6.94 2.43 11.65
N GLN A 109 -7.76 1.39 11.46
CA GLN A 109 -8.08 0.88 10.13
C GLN A 109 -8.79 1.92 9.28
N LYS A 110 -9.77 2.61 9.84
CA LYS A 110 -10.52 3.67 9.17
C LYS A 110 -9.62 4.85 8.76
N GLU A 111 -8.75 5.30 9.65
CA GLU A 111 -7.81 6.38 9.32
C GLU A 111 -6.77 5.93 8.28
N GLN A 112 -6.31 4.68 8.35
CA GLN A 112 -5.45 4.10 7.33
C GLN A 112 -6.12 4.11 5.96
N GLU A 113 -7.36 3.64 5.86
CA GLU A 113 -8.11 3.65 4.60
C GLU A 113 -8.30 5.07 4.07
N LYS A 114 -8.73 6.00 4.92
CA LYS A 114 -8.92 7.41 4.60
C LYS A 114 -7.65 8.08 4.06
N LEU A 115 -6.50 7.79 4.66
CA LEU A 115 -5.21 8.35 4.23
C LEU A 115 -4.68 7.67 2.96
N MET A 116 -4.88 6.36 2.81
CA MET A 116 -4.33 5.60 1.69
C MET A 116 -5.19 5.67 0.42
N ALA A 117 -6.51 5.85 0.54
CA ALA A 117 -7.40 5.91 -0.63
C ALA A 117 -7.01 7.00 -1.64
N PRO A 118 -6.79 8.28 -1.26
CA PRO A 118 -6.38 9.31 -2.21
C PRO A 118 -4.99 9.06 -2.80
N ILE A 119 -4.08 8.43 -2.04
CA ILE A 119 -2.74 8.08 -2.51
C ILE A 119 -2.84 7.00 -3.61
N ARG A 120 -3.63 5.95 -3.38
CA ARG A 120 -3.91 4.92 -4.41
C ARG A 120 -4.49 5.52 -5.68
N THR A 121 -5.46 6.40 -5.55
CA THR A 121 -6.06 7.10 -6.70
C THR A 121 -5.02 7.92 -7.47
N LYS A 122 -4.15 8.66 -6.76
CA LYS A 122 -3.06 9.44 -7.35
C LYS A 122 -2.10 8.56 -8.15
N VAL A 123 -1.69 7.40 -7.58
CA VAL A 123 -0.81 6.43 -8.23
C VAL A 123 -1.48 5.82 -9.46
N THR A 124 -2.72 5.35 -9.34
CA THR A 124 -3.46 4.76 -10.47
C THR A 124 -3.64 5.76 -11.61
N THR A 125 -3.94 7.02 -11.29
CA THR A 125 -4.04 8.10 -12.30
C THR A 125 -2.71 8.34 -13.00
N ALA A 126 -1.58 8.32 -12.28
CA ALA A 126 -0.27 8.47 -12.87
C ALA A 126 0.08 7.28 -13.78
N ILE A 127 -0.24 6.06 -13.35
CA ILE A 127 -0.06 4.85 -14.16
C ILE A 127 -0.85 4.95 -15.47
N SER A 128 -2.12 5.36 -15.43
CA SER A 128 -2.96 5.52 -16.63
C SER A 128 -2.37 6.56 -17.59
N LYS A 129 -1.94 7.72 -17.09
CA LYS A 129 -1.30 8.76 -17.92
C LYS A 129 -0.01 8.27 -18.57
N VAL A 130 0.82 7.53 -17.86
CA VAL A 130 2.06 6.97 -18.40
C VAL A 130 1.75 5.90 -19.45
N CYS A 131 0.74 5.06 -19.22
CA CYS A 131 0.26 4.08 -20.17
C CYS A 131 -0.12 4.74 -21.52
N GLU A 132 -0.96 5.77 -21.46
CA GLU A 132 -1.39 6.54 -22.63
C GLU A 132 -0.19 7.17 -23.35
N ALA A 133 0.70 7.84 -22.61
CA ALA A 133 1.87 8.51 -23.16
C ALA A 133 2.86 7.55 -23.85
N GLN A 134 2.95 6.31 -23.37
CA GLN A 134 3.82 5.28 -23.94
C GLN A 134 3.13 4.44 -25.01
N GLY A 135 1.84 4.66 -25.26
CA GLY A 135 1.03 3.91 -26.22
C GLY A 135 0.88 2.44 -25.81
N CYS A 136 0.79 2.17 -24.52
CA CYS A 136 0.54 0.82 -24.00
C CYS A 136 -0.96 0.50 -24.04
N ALA A 137 -1.28 -0.72 -24.39
CA ALA A 137 -2.66 -1.23 -24.33
C ALA A 137 -3.03 -1.68 -22.90
N TYR A 138 -2.04 -2.24 -22.18
CA TYR A 138 -2.21 -2.77 -20.83
C TYR A 138 -0.99 -2.51 -19.98
N ILE A 139 -1.20 -2.38 -18.67
CA ILE A 139 -0.14 -2.40 -17.64
C ILE A 139 -0.44 -3.51 -16.64
N PHE A 140 0.55 -4.30 -16.33
CA PHE A 140 0.50 -5.35 -15.34
C PHE A 140 1.36 -4.99 -14.12
N GLU A 141 0.92 -5.45 -12.96
CA GLU A 141 1.73 -5.40 -11.75
C GLU A 141 2.92 -6.37 -11.86
N SER A 142 4.13 -5.90 -11.62
CA SER A 142 5.34 -6.72 -11.78
C SER A 142 5.36 -7.94 -10.86
N GLY A 143 4.83 -7.81 -9.64
CA GLY A 143 4.78 -8.88 -8.64
C GLY A 143 3.81 -10.03 -8.97
N THR A 144 2.93 -9.86 -9.96
CA THR A 144 1.99 -10.92 -10.40
C THR A 144 2.50 -11.73 -11.59
N LEU A 145 3.62 -11.33 -12.17
CA LEU A 145 4.20 -11.96 -13.36
C LEU A 145 5.21 -13.04 -12.96
N LEU A 146 5.07 -14.23 -13.55
CA LEU A 146 6.03 -15.33 -13.35
C LEU A 146 7.39 -15.04 -13.99
N ALA A 147 7.38 -14.38 -15.13
CA ALA A 147 8.57 -14.01 -15.86
C ALA A 147 8.28 -12.84 -16.81
N THR A 148 9.30 -12.06 -17.13
CA THR A 148 9.23 -10.96 -18.10
C THR A 148 10.24 -11.19 -19.22
N GLY A 149 9.81 -11.04 -20.48
CA GLY A 149 10.71 -11.09 -21.62
C GLY A 149 11.48 -9.79 -21.81
N SER A 150 12.51 -9.82 -22.67
CA SER A 150 13.34 -8.65 -22.96
C SER A 150 12.62 -7.48 -23.65
N THR A 151 11.42 -7.74 -24.18
CA THR A 151 10.57 -6.74 -24.85
C THR A 151 9.54 -6.10 -23.88
N ALA A 152 9.49 -6.55 -22.63
CA ALA A 152 8.61 -5.98 -21.62
C ALA A 152 9.06 -4.56 -21.24
N LEU A 153 8.11 -3.62 -21.24
CA LEU A 153 8.38 -2.22 -20.94
C LEU A 153 8.13 -1.95 -19.45
N ASP A 154 9.22 -1.84 -18.67
CA ASP A 154 9.11 -1.42 -17.27
C ASP A 154 8.86 0.10 -17.20
N LEU A 155 7.71 0.48 -16.70
CA LEU A 155 7.24 1.85 -16.57
C LEU A 155 7.34 2.38 -15.12
N THR A 156 7.93 1.61 -14.21
CA THR A 156 8.02 1.97 -12.78
C THR A 156 8.68 3.34 -12.59
N GLN A 157 9.80 3.57 -13.29
CA GLN A 157 10.50 4.87 -13.17
C GLN A 157 9.68 6.01 -13.80
N ALA A 158 9.08 5.78 -14.96
CA ALA A 158 8.24 6.79 -15.61
C ALA A 158 7.04 7.20 -14.75
N VAL A 159 6.44 6.24 -14.02
CA VAL A 159 5.37 6.53 -13.06
C VAL A 159 5.89 7.33 -11.86
N LYS A 160 7.08 6.99 -11.33
CA LYS A 160 7.73 7.78 -10.26
C LYS A 160 7.97 9.23 -10.71
N ASP A 161 8.49 9.40 -11.91
CA ASP A 161 8.75 10.74 -12.48
C ASP A 161 7.45 11.54 -12.68
N ALA A 162 6.39 10.89 -13.16
CA ALA A 162 5.07 11.50 -13.31
C ALA A 162 4.45 11.92 -11.96
N LEU A 163 4.84 11.24 -10.87
CA LEU A 163 4.44 11.58 -9.50
C LEU A 163 5.35 12.62 -8.84
N GLY A 164 6.38 13.10 -9.55
CA GLY A 164 7.35 14.07 -9.04
C GLY A 164 8.37 13.46 -8.05
N ILE A 165 8.49 12.15 -8.02
CA ILE A 165 9.48 11.45 -7.18
C ILE A 165 10.81 11.47 -7.92
N LYS A 166 11.72 12.34 -7.49
CA LYS A 166 13.08 12.37 -8.05
C LYS A 166 13.79 11.05 -7.71
N ALA A 167 14.38 10.41 -8.70
CA ALA A 167 15.22 9.25 -8.51
C ALA A 167 16.32 9.58 -7.49
N THR A 168 16.24 9.03 -6.29
CA THR A 168 17.41 8.92 -5.43
C THR A 168 18.34 7.93 -6.12
N SER A 169 19.47 8.42 -6.64
CA SER A 169 20.52 7.65 -7.31
C SER A 169 21.07 6.58 -6.35
N ALA A 170 20.46 5.40 -6.35
CA ALA A 170 20.99 4.21 -5.70
C ALA A 170 20.36 2.99 -6.35
N ALA A 171 20.93 2.52 -7.44
CA ALA A 171 21.02 1.12 -7.88
C ALA A 171 21.27 1.02 -9.40
N ALA A 172 22.41 1.50 -9.86
CA ALA A 172 22.98 1.05 -11.14
C ALA A 172 24.30 0.34 -10.81
N THR A 173 24.22 -0.87 -10.30
CA THR A 173 25.39 -1.76 -10.25
C THR A 173 24.93 -3.22 -10.17
N SER A 174 24.47 -3.75 -11.30
CA SER A 174 24.62 -5.18 -11.56
C SER A 174 25.39 -5.33 -12.86
N THR A 175 26.67 -5.02 -12.78
CA THR A 175 27.66 -5.40 -13.79
C THR A 175 27.82 -6.91 -13.70
N THR A 176 27.20 -7.63 -14.60
CA THR A 176 27.50 -9.03 -14.87
C THR A 176 28.93 -9.09 -15.44
N LYS A 177 29.89 -9.46 -14.59
CA LYS A 177 31.26 -9.76 -15.00
C LYS A 177 31.24 -11.09 -15.77
N PRO A 178 31.73 -11.17 -16.99
CA PRO A 178 31.90 -12.44 -17.71
C PRO A 178 32.97 -13.28 -17.03
N ALA A 179 32.68 -14.55 -16.75
CA ALA A 179 33.66 -15.52 -16.28
C ALA A 179 34.66 -15.85 -17.39
N PRO A 180 35.97 -16.00 -17.07
CA PRO A 180 36.99 -16.40 -18.05
C PRO A 180 36.83 -17.88 -18.39
N LYS A 181 36.80 -18.17 -19.69
CA LYS A 181 36.96 -19.55 -20.22
C LYS A 181 38.35 -20.05 -19.91
N LYS A 182 38.45 -21.22 -19.33
CA LYS A 182 39.53 -22.17 -19.51
C LYS A 182 38.95 -23.47 -20.05
#